data_abf402d31cc034dd47d41c50f12f91c9
#
_entry.id   abf402d31cc034dd47d41c50f12f91c9
#
_cell.length_a   1.000
_cell.length_b   1.000
_cell.length_c   1.000
_cell.angle_alpha   90.00
_cell.angle_beta   90.00
_cell.angle_gamma   90.00
#
_symmetry.space_group_name_H-M   'P 1'
#
loop_
_entity.id
_entity.type
_entity.pdbx_description
1 polymer ?
#
loop_
_entity_poly.entity_id
_entity_poly.type
_entity_poly.pdbx_seq_one_letter_code
_entity_poly.pdbx_strand_id
1 'polypeptide(L)'
;GMGFVVGTLLEEGLAHADILTVWDGGFESYSREPGVDGDGDTLVWRDPGPSGDNDMLRPASAPFQADGGMRLVEGTLGRACFKSSAVERERWTIEAPCRVFDTQRAVNEAFTRGELDRDVIVVVRFQGPRANGMPELHKLTPALGVLQDRGYRVALVTDGRMSGASGKVPAAIHCTPEALGGGPLAKLRDEDVIRICAATGELSTTADLSSREPAEAPPPETGMGRELFAMFRAGADGAEQGASAMLAMAGL
;
A
#
# COMPACT_ATOMS: atom_id res chain seq x y z
N GLY A 1 -24.01 11.53 1.97
CA GLY A 1 -22.85 12.39 2.21
C GLY A 1 -21.98 11.91 3.38
N MET A 2 -21.06 12.76 3.84
CA MET A 2 -20.15 12.42 4.95
C MET A 2 -20.89 12.15 6.26
N GLY A 3 -21.99 12.83 6.52
CA GLY A 3 -22.81 12.57 7.71
C GLY A 3 -23.31 11.12 7.76
N PHE A 4 -23.76 10.59 6.63
CA PHE A 4 -24.14 9.18 6.53
C PHE A 4 -22.97 8.23 6.80
N VAL A 5 -21.77 8.50 6.26
CA VAL A 5 -20.60 7.67 6.49
C VAL A 5 -20.20 7.65 7.96
N VAL A 6 -20.08 8.84 8.57
CA VAL A 6 -19.71 8.95 9.98
C VAL A 6 -20.76 8.31 10.88
N GLY A 7 -22.04 8.56 10.62
CA GLY A 7 -23.14 7.96 11.38
C GLY A 7 -23.08 6.43 11.34
N THR A 8 -22.98 5.85 10.15
CA THR A 8 -22.87 4.40 9.95
C THR A 8 -21.65 3.81 10.68
N LEU A 9 -20.47 4.46 10.63
CA LEU A 9 -19.28 3.99 11.32
C LEU A 9 -19.43 4.03 12.85
N LEU A 10 -20.11 5.07 13.38
CA LEU A 10 -20.38 5.18 14.83
C LEU A 10 -21.39 4.14 15.29
N GLU A 11 -22.48 3.97 14.55
CA GLU A 11 -23.54 2.99 14.85
C GLU A 11 -23.01 1.55 14.92
N GLU A 12 -22.08 1.21 14.03
CA GLU A 12 -21.46 -0.12 13.97
C GLU A 12 -20.24 -0.28 14.90
N GLY A 13 -19.88 0.74 15.67
CA GLY A 13 -18.72 0.72 16.55
C GLY A 13 -17.37 0.63 15.80
N LEU A 14 -17.34 1.06 14.54
CA LEU A 14 -16.14 1.09 13.68
C LEU A 14 -15.37 2.41 13.78
N ALA A 15 -15.88 3.37 14.53
CA ALA A 15 -15.23 4.63 14.82
C ALA A 15 -15.36 4.98 16.31
N HIS A 16 -14.36 5.70 16.84
CA HIS A 16 -14.36 6.16 18.23
C HIS A 16 -15.15 7.49 18.33
N ALA A 17 -16.21 7.51 19.13
CA ALA A 17 -17.02 8.71 19.36
C ALA A 17 -16.33 9.75 20.23
N ASP A 18 -15.44 9.32 21.12
CA ASP A 18 -14.75 10.11 22.15
C ASP A 18 -13.49 10.82 21.67
N ILE A 19 -13.22 10.84 20.39
CA ILE A 19 -12.06 11.55 19.84
C ILE A 19 -12.23 13.07 19.95
N LEU A 20 -11.12 13.77 20.18
CA LEU A 20 -11.07 15.22 20.13
C LEU A 20 -11.16 15.70 18.69
N THR A 21 -12.04 16.66 18.44
CA THR A 21 -12.22 17.28 17.13
C THR A 21 -12.12 18.80 17.25
N VAL A 22 -12.02 19.48 16.10
CA VAL A 22 -12.03 20.95 16.05
C VAL A 22 -13.43 21.53 16.32
N TRP A 23 -14.45 20.69 16.34
CA TRP A 23 -15.82 21.06 16.64
C TRP A 23 -16.20 20.58 18.05
N ASP A 24 -16.77 21.47 18.86
CA ASP A 24 -17.07 21.20 20.28
C ASP A 24 -18.05 20.03 20.52
N GLY A 25 -18.87 19.69 19.54
CA GLY A 25 -19.78 18.56 19.60
C GLY A 25 -19.15 17.17 19.48
N GLY A 26 -17.81 17.09 19.40
CA GLY A 26 -17.12 15.81 19.22
C GLY A 26 -17.40 15.15 17.87
N PHE A 27 -17.00 13.88 17.72
CA PHE A 27 -17.10 13.19 16.44
C PHE A 27 -18.54 12.90 16.01
N GLU A 28 -19.47 12.77 16.95
CA GLU A 28 -20.90 12.60 16.66
C GLU A 28 -21.49 13.77 15.86
N SER A 29 -20.99 14.99 16.06
CA SER A 29 -21.44 16.16 15.30
C SER A 29 -21.24 16.05 13.80
N TYR A 30 -20.25 15.23 13.37
CA TYR A 30 -19.96 14.99 11.95
C TYR A 30 -20.90 13.98 11.30
N SER A 31 -21.76 13.29 12.09
CA SER A 31 -22.81 12.42 11.57
C SER A 31 -24.02 13.20 11.00
N ARG A 32 -24.04 14.51 11.15
CA ARG A 32 -25.11 15.37 10.62
C ARG A 32 -24.76 15.99 9.29
N GLU A 33 -25.79 16.35 8.54
CA GLU A 33 -25.63 16.99 7.24
C GLU A 33 -26.27 18.40 7.26
N PRO A 34 -25.63 19.39 6.60
CA PRO A 34 -26.18 20.70 6.49
C PRO A 34 -27.42 20.71 5.56
N GLY A 35 -28.40 21.49 5.94
CA GLY A 35 -29.57 21.78 5.12
C GLY A 35 -30.02 23.23 5.35
N VAL A 36 -31.02 23.65 4.62
CA VAL A 36 -31.70 24.90 4.88
C VAL A 36 -33.09 24.63 5.47
N ASP A 37 -33.60 25.52 6.29
CA ASP A 37 -34.97 25.42 6.83
C ASP A 37 -36.03 25.60 5.72
N GLY A 38 -37.31 25.53 6.12
CA GLY A 38 -38.42 25.66 5.19
C GLY A 38 -38.50 27.01 4.49
N ASP A 39 -37.89 28.06 5.06
CA ASP A 39 -37.87 29.43 4.51
C ASP A 39 -36.63 29.61 3.58
N GLY A 40 -35.69 28.68 3.60
CA GLY A 40 -34.51 28.67 2.73
C GLY A 40 -33.39 29.61 3.18
N ASP A 41 -33.51 30.26 4.34
CA ASP A 41 -32.58 31.28 4.79
C ASP A 41 -31.67 30.85 5.96
N THR A 42 -32.07 29.83 6.72
CA THR A 42 -31.34 29.40 7.92
C THR A 42 -30.67 28.05 7.72
N LEU A 43 -29.35 27.97 8.02
CA LEU A 43 -28.62 26.71 8.04
C LEU A 43 -29.10 25.87 9.22
N VAL A 44 -29.48 24.63 8.94
CA VAL A 44 -29.85 23.65 9.94
C VAL A 44 -29.04 22.37 9.74
N TRP A 45 -28.75 21.68 10.85
CA TRP A 45 -28.07 20.40 10.82
C TRP A 45 -29.11 19.31 11.07
N ARG A 46 -29.14 18.33 10.15
CA ARG A 46 -30.13 17.24 10.15
C ARG A 46 -29.41 15.89 10.17
N ASP A 47 -30.09 14.90 10.70
CA ASP A 47 -29.63 13.52 10.55
C ASP A 47 -29.71 13.15 9.06
N PRO A 48 -28.70 12.48 8.49
CA PRO A 48 -28.75 12.07 7.11
C PRO A 48 -29.86 11.04 6.90
N GLY A 49 -30.52 11.13 5.76
CA GLY A 49 -31.42 10.09 5.32
C GLY A 49 -30.67 8.82 4.86
N PRO A 50 -31.39 7.79 4.38
CA PRO A 50 -30.76 6.63 3.76
C PRO A 50 -29.96 7.05 2.53
N SER A 51 -29.04 6.20 2.09
CA SER A 51 -28.28 6.46 0.87
C SER A 51 -29.21 6.70 -0.31
N GLY A 52 -28.98 7.78 -1.03
CA GLY A 52 -29.70 8.10 -2.26
C GLY A 52 -29.22 7.30 -3.48
N ASP A 53 -28.03 6.68 -3.38
CA ASP A 53 -27.42 5.86 -4.42
C ASP A 53 -26.54 4.78 -3.80
N ASN A 54 -27.03 3.54 -3.80
CA ASN A 54 -26.33 2.39 -3.25
C ASN A 54 -25.17 1.89 -4.13
N ASP A 55 -25.02 2.40 -5.35
CA ASP A 55 -23.86 2.09 -6.19
C ASP A 55 -22.66 2.99 -5.81
N MET A 56 -22.93 4.10 -5.13
CA MET A 56 -21.92 5.05 -4.66
C MET A 56 -21.64 4.96 -3.16
N LEU A 57 -22.68 4.71 -2.36
CA LEU A 57 -22.61 4.75 -0.90
C LEU A 57 -23.57 3.71 -0.30
N ARG A 58 -23.02 2.77 0.46
CA ARG A 58 -23.76 1.66 1.06
C ARG A 58 -23.76 1.72 2.59
N PRO A 59 -24.83 1.25 3.24
CA PRO A 59 -24.82 1.03 4.68
C PRO A 59 -23.86 -0.11 5.04
N ALA A 60 -23.36 -0.12 6.27
CA ALA A 60 -22.47 -1.17 6.78
C ALA A 60 -23.11 -2.57 6.74
N SER A 61 -24.44 -2.66 6.80
CA SER A 61 -25.18 -3.92 6.67
C SER A 61 -25.09 -4.55 5.26
N ALA A 62 -24.71 -3.78 4.25
CA ALA A 62 -24.58 -4.24 2.86
C ALA A 62 -23.37 -3.60 2.16
N PRO A 63 -22.14 -3.77 2.68
CA PRO A 63 -20.96 -3.10 2.18
C PRO A 63 -20.57 -3.62 0.78
N PHE A 64 -19.77 -2.84 0.04
CA PHE A 64 -19.18 -3.32 -1.23
C PHE A 64 -18.23 -4.49 -1.00
N GLN A 65 -17.50 -4.48 0.10
CA GLN A 65 -16.61 -5.54 0.55
C GLN A 65 -16.68 -5.67 2.08
N ALA A 66 -16.50 -6.88 2.56
CA ALA A 66 -16.54 -7.17 4.00
C ALA A 66 -15.26 -6.74 4.75
N ASP A 67 -14.21 -6.37 4.02
CA ASP A 67 -12.92 -5.97 4.59
C ASP A 67 -12.42 -4.63 4.01
N GLY A 68 -11.38 -4.07 4.64
CA GLY A 68 -10.86 -2.74 4.32
C GLY A 68 -10.01 -2.65 3.05
N GLY A 69 -9.94 -3.69 2.22
CA GLY A 69 -9.20 -3.67 0.96
C GLY A 69 -7.68 -3.74 1.09
N MET A 70 -7.17 -4.06 2.28
CA MET A 70 -5.78 -4.43 2.54
C MET A 70 -5.71 -5.70 3.38
N ARG A 71 -4.70 -6.52 3.11
CA ARG A 71 -4.42 -7.75 3.86
C ARG A 71 -2.95 -7.81 4.24
N LEU A 72 -2.70 -8.36 5.40
CA LEU A 72 -1.35 -8.71 5.80
C LEU A 72 -0.95 -10.01 5.09
N VAL A 73 0.24 -10.02 4.51
CA VAL A 73 0.89 -11.22 3.98
C VAL A 73 2.27 -11.37 4.63
N GLU A 74 2.65 -12.60 4.96
CA GLU A 74 3.91 -12.88 5.65
C GLU A 74 4.50 -14.23 5.23
N GLY A 75 5.78 -14.39 5.45
CA GLY A 75 6.51 -15.63 5.15
C GLY A 75 8.02 -15.41 5.06
N THR A 76 8.67 -16.19 4.22
CA THR A 76 10.14 -16.15 4.07
C THR A 76 10.66 -14.82 3.52
N LEU A 77 9.80 -14.00 2.92
CA LEU A 77 10.13 -12.66 2.43
C LEU A 77 9.81 -11.54 3.43
N GLY A 78 9.44 -11.88 4.66
CA GLY A 78 9.04 -10.93 5.70
C GLY A 78 7.54 -10.69 5.70
N ARG A 79 7.12 -9.51 6.15
CA ARG A 79 5.72 -9.07 6.23
C ARG A 79 5.47 -7.92 5.27
N ALA A 80 4.29 -7.86 4.72
CA ALA A 80 3.91 -6.81 3.78
C ALA A 80 2.40 -6.55 3.79
N CYS A 81 2.00 -5.38 3.32
CA CYS A 81 0.60 -5.08 3.01
C CYS A 81 0.29 -5.48 1.58
N PHE A 82 -0.69 -6.36 1.40
CA PHE A 82 -1.26 -6.67 0.08
C PHE A 82 -2.51 -5.82 -0.15
N LYS A 83 -2.54 -5.08 -1.25
CA LYS A 83 -3.67 -4.26 -1.64
C LYS A 83 -4.69 -5.12 -2.37
N SER A 84 -5.85 -5.35 -1.75
CA SER A 84 -6.91 -6.21 -2.30
C SER A 84 -8.11 -5.47 -2.88
N SER A 85 -8.27 -4.16 -2.60
CA SER A 85 -9.48 -3.40 -2.93
C SER A 85 -9.85 -3.35 -4.42
N ALA A 86 -8.87 -3.30 -5.30
CA ALA A 86 -9.08 -3.23 -6.75
C ALA A 86 -8.56 -4.48 -7.50
N VAL A 87 -8.16 -5.51 -6.77
CA VAL A 87 -7.63 -6.76 -7.33
C VAL A 87 -8.72 -7.81 -7.33
N GLU A 88 -9.01 -8.36 -8.51
CA GLU A 88 -9.93 -9.48 -8.66
C GLU A 88 -9.47 -10.70 -7.83
N ARG A 89 -10.39 -11.43 -7.22
CA ARG A 89 -10.08 -12.54 -6.30
C ARG A 89 -9.27 -13.64 -6.97
N GLU A 90 -9.47 -13.87 -8.26
CA GLU A 90 -8.73 -14.83 -9.09
C GLU A 90 -7.24 -14.50 -9.18
N ARG A 91 -6.88 -13.24 -8.93
CA ARG A 91 -5.52 -12.73 -8.93
C ARG A 91 -4.89 -12.57 -7.53
N TRP A 92 -5.60 -12.99 -6.49
CA TRP A 92 -5.08 -12.95 -5.12
C TRP A 92 -3.97 -13.96 -4.86
N THR A 93 -3.84 -14.96 -5.73
CA THR A 93 -2.74 -15.93 -5.68
C THR A 93 -1.94 -15.85 -6.95
N ILE A 94 -0.67 -15.48 -6.82
CA ILE A 94 0.30 -15.45 -7.91
C ILE A 94 1.56 -16.19 -7.45
N GLU A 95 2.02 -17.11 -8.29
CA GLU A 95 3.29 -17.79 -8.14
C GLU A 95 4.01 -17.73 -9.48
N ALA A 96 5.17 -17.11 -9.50
CA ALA A 96 5.95 -16.90 -10.72
C ALA A 96 7.43 -16.64 -10.39
N PRO A 97 8.33 -16.83 -11.37
CA PRO A 97 9.70 -16.34 -11.27
C PRO A 97 9.74 -14.83 -11.07
N CYS A 98 10.68 -14.35 -10.29
CA CYS A 98 10.84 -12.90 -10.11
C CYS A 98 11.88 -12.29 -11.05
N ARG A 99 11.76 -10.98 -11.26
CA ARG A 99 12.79 -10.09 -11.78
C ARG A 99 13.05 -9.00 -10.75
N VAL A 100 14.31 -8.82 -10.38
CA VAL A 100 14.73 -7.95 -9.28
C VAL A 100 15.32 -6.66 -9.82
N PHE A 101 14.84 -5.54 -9.31
CA PHE A 101 15.25 -4.20 -9.71
C PHE A 101 15.48 -3.31 -8.48
N ASP A 102 16.39 -2.36 -8.60
CA ASP A 102 16.69 -1.40 -7.55
C ASP A 102 16.00 -0.02 -7.79
N THR A 103 15.40 0.19 -8.95
CA THR A 103 14.72 1.44 -9.31
C THR A 103 13.50 1.22 -10.20
N GLN A 104 12.51 2.14 -10.12
CA GLN A 104 11.37 2.16 -11.05
C GLN A 104 11.81 2.32 -12.51
N ARG A 105 12.87 3.10 -12.76
CA ARG A 105 13.38 3.34 -14.10
C ARG A 105 13.84 2.04 -14.76
N ALA A 106 14.58 1.21 -14.04
CA ALA A 106 15.05 -0.08 -14.55
C ALA A 106 13.89 -1.02 -14.93
N VAL A 107 12.80 -1.02 -14.16
CA VAL A 107 11.58 -1.79 -14.49
C VAL A 107 10.98 -1.30 -15.81
N ASN A 108 10.81 0.02 -15.98
CA ASN A 108 10.23 0.59 -17.21
C ASN A 108 11.12 0.34 -18.44
N GLU A 109 12.43 0.39 -18.27
CA GLU A 109 13.37 0.03 -19.32
C GLU A 109 13.28 -1.44 -19.72
N ALA A 110 13.19 -2.35 -18.74
CA ALA A 110 12.99 -3.79 -18.98
C ALA A 110 11.62 -4.07 -19.66
N PHE A 111 10.57 -3.38 -19.24
CA PHE A 111 9.25 -3.45 -19.89
C PHE A 111 9.34 -3.00 -21.35
N THR A 112 10.00 -1.89 -21.63
CA THR A 112 10.16 -1.35 -23.00
C THR A 112 10.93 -2.31 -23.91
N ARG A 113 11.89 -3.06 -23.35
CA ARG A 113 12.65 -4.09 -24.08
C ARG A 113 11.90 -5.44 -24.20
N GLY A 114 10.69 -5.56 -23.65
CA GLY A 114 9.91 -6.81 -23.67
C GLY A 114 10.44 -7.92 -22.73
N GLU A 115 11.36 -7.60 -21.81
CA GLU A 115 11.94 -8.57 -20.89
C GLU A 115 10.97 -9.09 -19.83
N LEU A 116 9.84 -8.39 -19.67
CA LEU A 116 8.78 -8.72 -18.71
C LEU A 116 7.55 -9.36 -19.40
N ASP A 117 7.59 -9.66 -20.68
CA ASP A 117 6.47 -10.23 -21.45
C ASP A 117 6.28 -11.74 -21.12
N ARG A 118 5.98 -12.02 -19.84
CA ARG A 118 5.77 -13.36 -19.29
C ARG A 118 5.09 -13.28 -17.91
N ASP A 119 4.73 -14.41 -17.35
CA ASP A 119 4.37 -14.49 -15.93
C ASP A 119 5.59 -14.10 -15.09
N VAL A 120 5.45 -13.06 -14.26
CA VAL A 120 6.58 -12.51 -13.51
C VAL A 120 6.12 -11.77 -12.25
N ILE A 121 6.88 -11.93 -11.18
CA ILE A 121 6.77 -11.06 -10.01
C ILE A 121 7.92 -10.06 -10.07
N VAL A 122 7.56 -8.80 -10.27
CA VAL A 122 8.53 -7.69 -10.27
C VAL A 122 8.88 -7.34 -8.84
N VAL A 123 10.14 -7.46 -8.48
CA VAL A 123 10.66 -7.06 -7.16
C VAL A 123 11.39 -5.73 -7.33
N VAL A 124 10.96 -4.71 -6.56
CA VAL A 124 11.67 -3.42 -6.51
C VAL A 124 12.12 -3.20 -5.07
N ARG A 125 13.42 -3.34 -4.83
CA ARG A 125 14.04 -3.25 -3.51
C ARG A 125 14.77 -1.93 -3.31
N PHE A 126 15.20 -1.67 -2.08
CA PHE A 126 15.85 -0.42 -1.67
C PHE A 126 14.98 0.82 -1.89
N GLN A 127 13.67 0.66 -1.71
CA GLN A 127 12.69 1.74 -1.76
C GLN A 127 12.07 2.01 -0.37
N GLY A 128 12.58 1.35 0.66
CA GLY A 128 12.10 1.47 2.03
C GLY A 128 12.41 2.82 2.68
N PRO A 129 11.96 3.02 3.94
CA PRO A 129 12.13 4.28 4.68
C PRO A 129 13.58 4.76 4.74
N ARG A 130 14.50 3.86 5.08
CA ARG A 130 15.92 4.18 5.29
C ARG A 130 16.69 4.23 3.97
N ALA A 131 16.33 3.37 3.02
CA ALA A 131 17.02 3.29 1.73
C ALA A 131 16.73 4.52 0.87
N ASN A 132 15.46 4.86 0.67
CA ASN A 132 15.06 5.90 -0.28
C ASN A 132 13.90 6.79 0.20
N GLY A 133 13.46 6.66 1.46
CA GLY A 133 12.37 7.47 2.02
C GLY A 133 11.00 7.12 1.45
N MET A 134 10.81 5.88 0.99
CA MET A 134 9.55 5.36 0.47
C MET A 134 8.91 6.22 -0.65
N PRO A 135 9.60 6.45 -1.76
CA PRO A 135 9.02 7.19 -2.88
C PRO A 135 7.80 6.46 -3.43
N GLU A 136 6.87 7.21 -3.99
CA GLU A 136 5.67 6.66 -4.62
C GLU A 136 6.03 5.89 -5.91
N LEU A 137 5.68 4.60 -5.95
CA LEU A 137 5.98 3.70 -7.08
C LEU A 137 4.86 3.60 -8.14
N HIS A 138 3.94 4.57 -8.20
CA HIS A 138 2.79 4.54 -9.10
C HIS A 138 3.13 4.44 -10.59
N LYS A 139 4.33 4.88 -10.99
CA LYS A 139 4.78 4.81 -12.39
C LYS A 139 4.96 3.37 -12.90
N LEU A 140 4.97 2.37 -12.02
CA LEU A 140 5.01 0.95 -12.39
C LEU A 140 3.64 0.42 -12.83
N THR A 141 2.56 1.00 -12.30
CA THR A 141 1.20 0.52 -12.51
C THR A 141 0.81 0.41 -13.99
N PRO A 142 1.09 1.42 -14.87
CA PRO A 142 0.74 1.30 -16.28
C PRO A 142 1.44 0.14 -16.97
N ALA A 143 2.74 -0.04 -16.76
CA ALA A 143 3.51 -1.12 -17.38
C ALA A 143 3.01 -2.50 -16.94
N LEU A 144 2.84 -2.71 -15.63
CA LEU A 144 2.34 -3.96 -15.06
C LEU A 144 0.88 -4.21 -15.47
N GLY A 145 0.05 -3.17 -15.56
CA GLY A 145 -1.32 -3.25 -16.04
C GLY A 145 -1.40 -3.73 -17.48
N VAL A 146 -0.55 -3.23 -18.37
CA VAL A 146 -0.46 -3.68 -19.76
C VAL A 146 -0.06 -5.16 -19.86
N LEU A 147 0.90 -5.61 -19.06
CA LEU A 147 1.28 -7.02 -19.01
C LEU A 147 0.11 -7.90 -18.57
N GLN A 148 -0.61 -7.45 -17.54
CA GLN A 148 -1.81 -8.13 -17.05
C GLN A 148 -2.92 -8.20 -18.12
N ASP A 149 -3.13 -7.13 -18.88
CA ASP A 149 -4.12 -7.08 -19.97
C ASP A 149 -3.72 -7.95 -21.16
N ARG A 150 -2.42 -8.22 -21.35
CA ARG A 150 -1.91 -9.22 -22.29
C ARG A 150 -2.11 -10.66 -21.82
N GLY A 151 -2.62 -10.88 -20.61
CA GLY A 151 -2.91 -12.20 -20.06
C GLY A 151 -1.84 -12.77 -19.13
N TYR A 152 -0.75 -12.04 -18.88
CA TYR A 152 0.30 -12.50 -17.97
C TYR A 152 -0.13 -12.37 -16.51
N ARG A 153 0.36 -13.29 -15.69
CA ARG A 153 0.22 -13.25 -14.23
C ARG A 153 1.34 -12.42 -13.65
N VAL A 154 1.04 -11.18 -13.30
CA VAL A 154 2.06 -10.23 -12.80
C VAL A 154 1.70 -9.71 -11.42
N ALA A 155 2.72 -9.49 -10.60
CA ALA A 155 2.60 -8.84 -9.30
C ALA A 155 3.82 -7.96 -9.02
N LEU A 156 3.68 -7.07 -8.04
CA LEU A 156 4.76 -6.27 -7.49
C LEU A 156 5.06 -6.70 -6.06
N VAL A 157 6.34 -6.80 -5.70
CA VAL A 157 6.83 -6.93 -4.32
C VAL A 157 7.85 -5.83 -4.05
N THR A 158 7.69 -5.07 -2.98
CA THR A 158 8.60 -3.96 -2.67
C THR A 158 8.61 -3.61 -1.18
N ASP A 159 9.77 -3.16 -0.69
CA ASP A 159 9.91 -2.50 0.60
C ASP A 159 9.48 -1.02 0.57
N GLY A 160 9.19 -0.50 -0.62
CA GLY A 160 8.60 0.82 -0.85
C GLY A 160 7.08 0.84 -0.72
N ARG A 161 6.48 1.92 -1.20
CA ARG A 161 5.03 2.13 -1.17
C ARG A 161 4.43 2.37 -2.55
N MET A 162 3.15 2.11 -2.65
CA MET A 162 2.34 2.44 -3.81
C MET A 162 0.96 2.91 -3.37
N SER A 163 0.41 3.93 -4.04
CA SER A 163 -0.89 4.50 -3.73
C SER A 163 -2.02 3.45 -3.64
N GLY A 164 -2.95 3.66 -2.72
CA GLY A 164 -4.15 2.84 -2.55
C GLY A 164 -5.02 2.75 -3.80
N ALA A 165 -5.12 3.83 -4.56
CA ALA A 165 -5.93 3.93 -5.77
C ALA A 165 -5.27 3.33 -7.03
N SER A 166 -3.99 2.93 -6.97
CA SER A 166 -3.26 2.49 -8.15
C SER A 166 -3.49 1.02 -8.46
N GLY A 167 -4.68 0.72 -8.93
CA GLY A 167 -4.81 -0.32 -9.91
C GLY A 167 -5.04 -1.75 -9.44
N LYS A 168 -5.38 -2.50 -10.45
CA LYS A 168 -5.80 -3.90 -10.46
C LYS A 168 -4.63 -4.91 -10.38
N VAL A 169 -3.39 -4.42 -10.33
CA VAL A 169 -2.20 -5.30 -10.25
C VAL A 169 -1.96 -5.69 -8.80
N PRO A 170 -1.85 -6.99 -8.49
CA PRO A 170 -1.48 -7.46 -7.17
C PRO A 170 -0.16 -6.84 -6.70
N ALA A 171 -0.12 -6.33 -5.48
CA ALA A 171 1.08 -5.72 -4.93
C ALA A 171 1.22 -5.99 -3.43
N ALA A 172 2.37 -6.55 -3.04
CA ALA A 172 2.83 -6.62 -1.67
C ALA A 172 3.83 -5.46 -1.44
N ILE A 173 3.43 -4.51 -0.63
CA ILE A 173 4.16 -3.26 -0.37
C ILE A 173 4.56 -3.15 1.10
N HIS A 174 5.47 -2.24 1.43
CA HIS A 174 6.01 -2.06 2.78
C HIS A 174 6.66 -3.35 3.33
N CYS A 175 7.30 -4.15 2.46
CA CYS A 175 7.96 -5.37 2.92
C CYS A 175 8.98 -5.07 4.01
N THR A 176 8.80 -5.71 5.15
CA THR A 176 9.61 -5.54 6.35
C THR A 176 10.17 -6.89 6.80
N PRO A 177 11.50 -6.98 7.09
CA PRO A 177 12.51 -5.92 7.08
C PRO A 177 12.84 -5.41 5.67
N GLU A 178 13.12 -4.08 5.55
CA GLU A 178 13.52 -3.50 4.26
C GLU A 178 14.88 -4.02 3.77
N ALA A 179 15.13 -3.94 2.48
CA ALA A 179 16.34 -4.49 1.85
C ALA A 179 17.63 -3.86 2.38
N LEU A 180 17.65 -2.54 2.70
CA LEU A 180 18.86 -1.85 3.19
C LEU A 180 19.43 -2.48 4.47
N GLY A 181 18.58 -3.00 5.34
CA GLY A 181 19.00 -3.69 6.56
C GLY A 181 19.38 -5.15 6.36
N GLY A 182 19.58 -5.62 5.13
CA GLY A 182 19.81 -7.03 4.82
C GLY A 182 18.55 -7.88 4.87
N GLY A 183 17.38 -7.26 4.77
CA GLY A 183 16.09 -7.95 4.68
C GLY A 183 16.02 -8.91 3.50
N PRO A 184 15.04 -9.83 3.50
CA PRO A 184 14.96 -10.91 2.52
C PRO A 184 15.00 -10.46 1.07
N LEU A 185 14.40 -9.30 0.75
CA LEU A 185 14.40 -8.76 -0.62
C LEU A 185 15.80 -8.47 -1.14
N ALA A 186 16.76 -8.11 -0.27
CA ALA A 186 18.15 -7.89 -0.67
C ALA A 186 18.85 -9.16 -1.15
N LYS A 187 18.34 -10.34 -0.78
CA LYS A 187 18.91 -11.64 -1.10
C LYS A 187 18.27 -12.34 -2.29
N LEU A 188 17.16 -11.79 -2.81
CA LEU A 188 16.51 -12.29 -4.00
C LEU A 188 17.37 -12.08 -5.24
N ARG A 189 17.29 -13.04 -6.15
CA ARG A 189 17.92 -13.02 -7.48
C ARG A 189 16.87 -13.24 -8.55
N ASP A 190 17.16 -12.80 -9.76
CA ASP A 190 16.31 -13.10 -10.91
C ASP A 190 16.03 -14.61 -11.00
N GLU A 191 14.83 -14.95 -11.39
CA GLU A 191 14.29 -16.30 -11.55
C GLU A 191 13.97 -17.03 -10.22
N ASP A 192 14.20 -16.45 -9.04
CA ASP A 192 13.66 -17.02 -7.81
C ASP A 192 12.13 -17.05 -7.88
N VAL A 193 11.54 -18.19 -7.56
CA VAL A 193 10.08 -18.31 -7.54
C VAL A 193 9.52 -17.70 -6.27
N ILE A 194 8.62 -16.76 -6.44
CA ILE A 194 7.89 -16.11 -5.34
C ILE A 194 6.42 -16.53 -5.42
N ARG A 195 5.83 -16.76 -4.26
CA ARG A 195 4.41 -16.98 -4.08
C ARG A 195 3.82 -15.89 -3.20
N ILE A 196 2.76 -15.26 -3.72
CA ILE A 196 1.90 -14.32 -2.98
C ILE A 196 0.51 -14.93 -2.96
N CYS A 197 -0.09 -15.04 -1.78
CA CYS A 197 -1.48 -15.47 -1.64
C CYS A 197 -2.19 -14.60 -0.59
N ALA A 198 -2.96 -13.64 -1.03
CA ALA A 198 -3.72 -12.76 -0.14
C ALA A 198 -4.87 -13.49 0.57
N ALA A 199 -5.33 -14.63 0.06
CA ALA A 199 -6.37 -15.42 0.71
C ALA A 199 -5.86 -16.10 1.97
N THR A 200 -4.63 -16.62 1.95
CA THR A 200 -3.98 -17.31 3.09
C THR A 200 -3.04 -16.40 3.87
N GLY A 201 -2.76 -15.19 3.38
CA GLY A 201 -1.79 -14.29 4.00
C GLY A 201 -0.32 -14.70 3.77
N GLU A 202 0.01 -15.32 2.62
CA GLU A 202 1.35 -15.83 2.35
C GLU A 202 2.17 -14.90 1.45
N LEU A 203 3.46 -14.69 1.82
CA LEU A 203 4.49 -14.05 0.99
C LEU A 203 5.80 -14.81 1.15
N SER A 204 6.10 -15.72 0.24
CA SER A 204 7.24 -16.62 0.38
C SER A 204 7.99 -16.88 -0.91
N THR A 205 9.20 -17.39 -0.79
CA THR A 205 10.01 -17.94 -1.88
C THR A 205 10.49 -19.33 -1.52
N THR A 206 10.67 -20.17 -2.54
CA THR A 206 11.28 -21.49 -2.42
C THR A 206 12.80 -21.43 -2.40
N ALA A 207 13.40 -20.26 -2.72
CA ALA A 207 14.84 -20.09 -2.72
C ALA A 207 15.41 -20.10 -1.28
N ASP A 208 16.55 -20.77 -1.09
CA ASP A 208 17.28 -20.68 0.17
C ASP A 208 18.02 -19.33 0.27
N LEU A 209 17.45 -18.42 1.04
CA LEU A 209 18.02 -17.09 1.29
C LEU A 209 19.05 -17.08 2.42
N SER A 210 19.15 -18.14 3.21
CA SER A 210 20.03 -18.17 4.39
C SER A 210 21.52 -18.16 4.00
N SER A 211 21.85 -18.79 2.90
CA SER A 211 23.21 -18.93 2.37
C SER A 211 23.65 -17.76 1.47
N ARG A 212 22.74 -16.78 1.22
CA ARG A 212 23.03 -15.69 0.28
C ARG A 212 23.44 -14.42 0.98
N GLU A 213 24.51 -13.82 0.48
CA GLU A 213 24.87 -12.46 0.83
C GLU A 213 23.83 -11.49 0.26
N PRO A 214 23.42 -10.46 1.05
CA PRO A 214 22.53 -9.42 0.56
C PRO A 214 23.23 -8.59 -0.52
N ALA A 215 22.47 -8.14 -1.50
CA ALA A 215 22.97 -7.19 -2.49
C ALA A 215 23.29 -5.85 -1.83
N GLU A 216 24.27 -5.15 -2.36
CA GLU A 216 24.61 -3.80 -1.95
C GLU A 216 23.52 -2.81 -2.42
N ALA A 217 23.17 -1.87 -1.55
CA ALA A 217 22.26 -0.80 -1.93
C ALA A 217 22.93 0.12 -2.97
N PRO A 218 22.18 0.61 -3.96
CA PRO A 218 22.70 1.62 -4.88
C PRO A 218 23.10 2.88 -4.10
N PRO A 219 24.12 3.62 -4.56
CA PRO A 219 24.51 4.86 -3.91
C PRO A 219 23.33 5.84 -3.88
N PRO A 220 23.15 6.60 -2.80
CA PRO A 220 22.07 7.56 -2.71
C PRO A 220 22.21 8.63 -3.80
N GLU A 221 21.09 8.98 -4.41
CA GLU A 221 21.06 10.10 -5.35
C GLU A 221 21.36 11.41 -4.61
N THR A 222 22.17 12.25 -5.22
CA THR A 222 22.59 13.56 -4.69
C THR A 222 22.12 14.70 -5.62
N GLY A 223 22.20 15.93 -5.14
CA GLY A 223 21.80 17.13 -5.89
C GLY A 223 20.34 17.52 -5.66
N MET A 224 20.01 18.73 -6.04
CA MET A 224 18.69 19.36 -5.87
C MET A 224 18.14 19.33 -4.45
N GLY A 225 19.02 19.37 -3.43
CA GLY A 225 18.64 19.36 -2.02
C GLY A 225 18.34 17.98 -1.43
N ARG A 226 18.59 16.91 -2.17
CA ARG A 226 18.36 15.52 -1.68
C ARG A 226 19.21 15.17 -0.47
N GLU A 227 20.38 15.81 -0.34
CA GLU A 227 21.30 15.66 0.78
C GLU A 227 20.64 16.06 2.12
N LEU A 228 19.75 17.05 2.10
CA LEU A 228 18.98 17.46 3.28
C LEU A 228 18.19 16.30 3.89
N PHE A 229 17.67 15.42 3.05
CA PHE A 229 16.87 14.29 3.50
C PHE A 229 17.68 13.07 3.93
N ALA A 230 19.00 13.09 3.75
CA ALA A 230 19.87 11.97 4.16
C ALA A 230 19.79 11.69 5.66
N MET A 231 19.76 12.75 6.48
CA MET A 231 19.64 12.62 7.93
C MET A 231 18.29 12.03 8.35
N PHE A 232 17.21 12.39 7.65
CA PHE A 232 15.87 11.83 7.93
C PHE A 232 15.82 10.34 7.58
N ARG A 233 16.39 9.93 6.46
CA ARG A 233 16.48 8.51 6.10
C ARG A 233 17.34 7.72 7.09
N ALA A 234 18.48 8.28 7.49
CA ALA A 234 19.37 7.63 8.46
C ALA A 234 18.71 7.41 9.82
N GLY A 235 17.84 8.34 10.24
CA GLY A 235 17.09 8.27 11.50
C GLY A 235 15.73 7.56 11.39
N ALA A 236 15.30 7.14 10.20
CA ALA A 236 13.98 6.52 10.05
C ALA A 236 13.94 5.13 10.69
N ASP A 237 12.81 4.82 11.32
CA ASP A 237 12.45 3.47 11.73
C ASP A 237 11.87 2.67 10.55
N GLY A 238 11.50 1.42 10.79
CA GLY A 238 10.91 0.56 9.76
C GLY A 238 9.48 0.97 9.39
N ALA A 239 8.99 0.43 8.27
CA ALA A 239 7.64 0.73 7.78
C ALA A 239 6.54 0.34 8.77
N GLU A 240 6.71 -0.76 9.52
CA GLU A 240 5.74 -1.21 10.54
C GLU A 240 5.71 -0.32 11.78
N GLN A 241 6.79 0.39 12.07
CA GLN A 241 6.88 1.37 13.16
C GLN A 241 6.39 2.76 12.74
N GLY A 242 6.03 2.95 11.48
CA GLY A 242 5.51 4.20 10.96
C GLY A 242 6.46 4.98 10.06
N ALA A 243 7.67 4.47 9.80
CA ALA A 243 8.69 5.12 8.97
C ALA A 243 9.03 6.54 9.44
N SER A 244 8.98 6.78 10.77
CA SER A 244 9.21 8.09 11.35
C SER A 244 10.71 8.35 11.53
N ALA A 245 11.19 9.44 10.94
CA ALA A 245 12.55 9.89 11.16
C ALA A 245 12.72 10.65 12.51
N MET A 246 11.67 11.29 12.98
CA MET A 246 11.73 12.19 14.15
C MET A 246 11.49 11.45 15.47
N LEU A 247 10.49 10.56 15.51
CA LEU A 247 10.16 9.80 16.72
C LEU A 247 11.26 8.79 17.05
N ALA A 248 11.77 8.07 16.07
CA ALA A 248 12.88 7.14 16.25
C ALA A 248 14.15 7.84 16.79
N MET A 249 14.47 9.04 16.29
CA MET A 249 15.60 9.84 16.79
C MET A 249 15.36 10.39 18.20
N ALA A 250 14.12 10.62 18.59
CA ALA A 250 13.75 11.08 19.93
C ALA A 250 13.63 9.93 20.95
N GLY A 251 13.73 8.67 20.51
CA GLY A 251 13.55 7.50 21.35
C GLY A 251 12.09 7.29 21.80
N LEU A 252 11.13 7.76 21.01
CA LEU A 252 9.70 7.68 21.26
C LEU A 252 9.05 6.59 20.39
#